data_c8610f097e6a98e5ecdf069bab924e3a
#
_entry.id   c8610f097e6a98e5ecdf069bab924e3a
#
_cell.length_a   1.000
_cell.length_b   1.000
_cell.length_c   1.000
_cell.angle_alpha   90.00
_cell.angle_beta   90.00
_cell.angle_gamma   90.00
#
_symmetry.space_group_name_H-M   'P 1'
#
loop_
_entity.id
_entity.type
_entity.pdbx_description
1 polymer ?
#
loop_
_entity_poly.entity_id
_entity_poly.type
_entity_poly.pdbx_seq_one_letter_code
_entity_poly.pdbx_strand_id
1 'polypeptide(L)'
;YNLCESRTGARFTTSFTRIGGIARDLPEGWVDQCRKFLEEVEFNFDETETLLTRNRIFVDRTQGVGILPRDIAIDYGITGPNLRGSGVEHDLRKSNPYLVYPELDFEVPVGTKGDSYDRYLVRMEEMRQSAKIIRQCLDKLPGGPVSIDDGKTVLPPKDKVLSSMEELIHQFMLVTQGVNVPSGEVYFCLLYTSDAAAKRIV
;
A
#
# COMPACT_ATOMS: atom_id res chain seq x y z
N TYR A 1 -2.00 9.57 -10.27
CA TYR A 1 -2.37 8.61 -11.33
C TYR A 1 -1.37 8.60 -12.49
N ASN A 2 -0.85 9.75 -12.94
CA ASN A 2 0.15 9.81 -14.02
C ASN A 2 1.43 9.07 -13.67
N LEU A 3 1.91 9.16 -12.42
CA LEU A 3 3.05 8.38 -11.91
C LEU A 3 2.77 6.88 -11.91
N CYS A 4 1.56 6.47 -11.55
CA CYS A 4 1.17 5.07 -11.62
C CYS A 4 1.10 4.57 -13.07
N GLU A 5 0.51 5.36 -13.96
CA GLU A 5 0.39 5.04 -15.38
C GLU A 5 1.76 4.92 -16.07
N SER A 6 2.69 5.84 -15.80
CA SER A 6 4.02 5.81 -16.40
C SER A 6 4.82 4.55 -16.02
N ARG A 7 4.62 4.04 -14.80
CA ARG A 7 5.27 2.82 -14.30
C ARG A 7 4.57 1.54 -14.74
N THR A 8 3.25 1.50 -14.63
CA THR A 8 2.46 0.25 -14.73
C THR A 8 1.68 0.13 -16.03
N GLY A 9 1.48 1.23 -16.76
CA GLY A 9 0.65 1.30 -17.97
C GLY A 9 -0.85 1.47 -17.68
N ALA A 10 -1.26 1.49 -16.41
CA ALA A 10 -2.63 1.70 -16.00
C ALA A 10 -2.72 2.70 -14.83
N ARG A 11 -3.77 3.50 -14.79
CA ARG A 11 -3.91 4.56 -13.79
C ARG A 11 -4.29 4.05 -12.41
N PHE A 12 -5.06 2.96 -12.33
CA PHE A 12 -5.62 2.48 -11.07
C PHE A 12 -5.41 0.98 -10.87
N THR A 13 -6.13 0.14 -11.60
CA THR A 13 -6.02 -1.31 -11.48
C THR A 13 -4.84 -1.83 -12.31
N THR A 14 -3.85 -2.42 -11.66
CA THR A 14 -2.64 -2.87 -12.33
C THR A 14 -2.36 -4.35 -12.11
N SER A 15 -1.74 -5.00 -13.10
CA SER A 15 -1.14 -6.33 -12.98
C SER A 15 0.39 -6.25 -12.91
N PHE A 16 0.90 -5.27 -12.17
CA PHE A 16 2.33 -4.97 -12.13
C PHE A 16 3.12 -6.00 -11.32
N THR A 17 2.54 -6.48 -10.21
CA THR A 17 3.12 -7.54 -9.40
C THR A 17 2.96 -8.87 -10.10
N ARG A 18 4.04 -9.62 -10.22
CA ARG A 18 4.11 -10.91 -10.91
C ARG A 18 4.65 -11.98 -9.98
N ILE A 19 4.40 -13.26 -10.29
CA ILE A 19 5.09 -14.36 -9.63
C ILE A 19 6.57 -14.24 -9.96
N GLY A 20 7.43 -14.23 -8.92
CA GLY A 20 8.87 -14.05 -9.07
C GLY A 20 9.36 -12.60 -9.06
N GLY A 21 8.48 -11.58 -8.93
CA GLY A 21 8.90 -10.18 -8.87
C GLY A 21 7.88 -9.18 -9.41
N ILE A 22 8.35 -8.23 -10.20
CA ILE A 22 7.53 -7.19 -10.82
C ILE A 22 7.69 -7.19 -12.35
N ALA A 23 6.71 -6.64 -13.05
CA ALA A 23 6.64 -6.72 -14.50
C ALA A 23 7.78 -6.00 -15.24
N ARG A 24 8.26 -4.89 -14.70
CA ARG A 24 9.35 -4.08 -15.25
C ARG A 24 9.95 -3.16 -14.20
N ASP A 25 11.13 -2.64 -14.47
CA ASP A 25 11.80 -1.64 -13.64
C ASP A 25 11.13 -0.26 -13.76
N LEU A 26 11.59 0.69 -12.95
CA LEU A 26 11.13 2.07 -12.99
C LEU A 26 11.57 2.75 -14.30
N PRO A 27 10.70 3.54 -14.94
CA PRO A 27 11.09 4.36 -16.07
C PRO A 27 12.17 5.39 -15.69
N GLU A 28 13.00 5.75 -16.64
CA GLU A 28 13.97 6.82 -16.46
C GLU A 28 13.31 8.14 -16.01
N GLY A 29 13.90 8.80 -15.02
CA GLY A 29 13.36 10.04 -14.45
C GLY A 29 12.12 9.89 -13.57
N TRP A 30 11.62 8.68 -13.34
CA TRP A 30 10.43 8.46 -12.52
C TRP A 30 10.63 8.88 -11.06
N VAL A 31 11.80 8.63 -10.50
CA VAL A 31 12.15 9.02 -9.12
C VAL A 31 12.08 10.55 -8.95
N ASP A 32 12.61 11.31 -9.91
CA ASP A 32 12.58 12.78 -9.86
C ASP A 32 11.16 13.32 -10.01
N GLN A 33 10.36 12.71 -10.88
CA GLN A 33 8.93 13.05 -10.99
C GLN A 33 8.17 12.76 -9.70
N CYS A 34 8.50 11.66 -9.02
CA CYS A 34 7.88 11.32 -7.74
C CYS A 34 8.29 12.31 -6.64
N ARG A 35 9.54 12.75 -6.58
CA ARG A 35 10.01 13.79 -5.65
C ARG A 35 9.27 15.12 -5.87
N LYS A 36 9.16 15.55 -7.12
CA LYS A 36 8.39 16.75 -7.47
C LYS A 36 6.92 16.64 -7.07
N PHE A 37 6.30 15.49 -7.30
CA PHE A 37 4.93 15.23 -6.85
C PHE A 37 4.79 15.36 -5.33
N LEU A 38 5.78 14.91 -4.55
CA LEU A 38 5.74 15.01 -3.08
C LEU A 38 5.80 16.48 -2.59
N GLU A 39 6.49 17.35 -3.31
CA GLU A 39 6.50 18.79 -3.01
C GLU A 39 5.13 19.43 -3.30
N GLU A 40 4.52 19.07 -4.42
CA GLU A 40 3.21 19.57 -4.82
C GLU A 40 2.08 19.05 -3.89
N VAL A 41 2.16 17.80 -3.44
CA VAL A 41 1.11 17.20 -2.61
C VAL A 41 1.05 17.77 -1.20
N GLU A 42 2.16 18.20 -0.63
CA GLU A 42 2.18 18.86 0.69
C GLU A 42 1.41 20.18 0.66
N PHE A 43 1.59 20.97 -0.39
CA PHE A 43 0.80 22.18 -0.60
C PHE A 43 -0.71 21.88 -0.65
N ASN A 44 -1.10 20.80 -1.34
CA ASN A 44 -2.51 20.38 -1.40
C ASN A 44 -3.07 19.94 -0.04
N PHE A 45 -2.24 19.34 0.83
CA PHE A 45 -2.67 19.02 2.19
C PHE A 45 -2.96 20.28 3.00
N ASP A 46 -2.10 21.28 2.94
CA ASP A 46 -2.28 22.55 3.65
C ASP A 46 -3.48 23.34 3.12
N GLU A 47 -3.70 23.31 1.82
CA GLU A 47 -4.90 23.90 1.20
C GLU A 47 -6.18 23.21 1.69
N THR A 48 -6.19 21.89 1.70
CA THR A 48 -7.33 21.08 2.18
C THR A 48 -7.61 21.36 3.66
N GLU A 49 -6.59 21.45 4.49
CA GLU A 49 -6.77 21.80 5.90
C GLU A 49 -7.31 23.22 6.09
N THR A 50 -6.85 24.16 5.30
CA THR A 50 -7.34 25.54 5.34
C THR A 50 -8.82 25.60 4.98
N LEU A 51 -9.26 24.82 4.00
CA LEU A 51 -10.64 24.79 3.53
C LEU A 51 -11.59 24.05 4.49
N LEU A 52 -11.14 22.96 5.12
CA LEU A 52 -12.03 22.02 5.84
C LEU A 52 -11.83 22.03 7.36
N THR A 53 -10.60 21.97 7.86
CA THR A 53 -10.33 21.68 9.29
C THR A 53 -10.93 22.72 10.22
N ARG A 54 -10.93 24.00 9.86
CA ARG A 54 -11.52 25.08 10.66
C ARG A 54 -12.84 25.63 10.09
N ASN A 55 -13.37 24.98 9.05
CA ASN A 55 -14.63 25.39 8.47
C ASN A 55 -15.77 25.05 9.42
N ARG A 56 -16.51 26.07 9.86
CA ARG A 56 -17.59 25.91 10.83
C ARG A 56 -18.65 24.92 10.36
N ILE A 57 -19.04 24.96 9.10
CA ILE A 57 -20.07 24.05 8.57
C ILE A 57 -19.56 22.61 8.61
N PHE A 58 -18.30 22.38 8.27
CA PHE A 58 -17.68 21.06 8.30
C PHE A 58 -17.58 20.52 9.74
N VAL A 59 -17.10 21.36 10.67
CA VAL A 59 -16.99 21.02 12.10
C VAL A 59 -18.37 20.70 12.69
N ASP A 60 -19.36 21.57 12.48
CA ASP A 60 -20.72 21.37 12.98
C ASP A 60 -21.39 20.08 12.45
N ARG A 61 -20.98 19.61 11.27
CA ARG A 61 -21.52 18.38 10.65
C ARG A 61 -20.76 17.10 10.96
N THR A 62 -19.55 17.20 11.46
CA THR A 62 -18.67 16.04 11.68
C THR A 62 -18.29 15.82 13.13
N GLN A 63 -18.17 16.87 13.91
CA GLN A 63 -17.85 16.79 15.34
C GLN A 63 -19.04 16.27 16.15
N GLY A 64 -18.81 15.24 16.94
CA GLY A 64 -19.86 14.58 17.71
C GLY A 64 -20.85 13.75 16.89
N VAL A 65 -20.61 13.57 15.59
CA VAL A 65 -21.47 12.81 14.68
C VAL A 65 -20.84 11.46 14.36
N GLY A 66 -21.65 10.40 14.38
CA GLY A 66 -21.19 9.04 14.06
C GLY A 66 -20.12 8.55 15.04
N ILE A 67 -20.30 8.78 16.32
CA ILE A 67 -19.38 8.36 17.37
C ILE A 67 -19.32 6.82 17.39
N LEU A 68 -18.12 6.30 17.29
CA LEU A 68 -17.80 4.88 17.36
C LEU A 68 -16.94 4.64 18.61
N PRO A 69 -17.52 4.12 19.71
CA PRO A 69 -16.76 3.77 20.90
C PRO A 69 -15.71 2.70 20.63
N ARG A 70 -14.63 2.74 21.39
CA ARG A 70 -13.47 1.86 21.23
C ARG A 70 -13.84 0.37 21.34
N ASP A 71 -14.61 -0.01 22.34
CA ASP A 71 -15.08 -1.37 22.61
C ASP A 71 -15.94 -1.89 21.45
N ILE A 72 -16.91 -1.10 21.00
CA ILE A 72 -17.74 -1.45 19.85
C ILE A 72 -16.91 -1.59 18.58
N ALA A 73 -15.93 -0.70 18.34
CA ALA A 73 -15.06 -0.78 17.19
C ALA A 73 -14.25 -2.09 17.16
N ILE A 74 -13.80 -2.56 18.32
CA ILE A 74 -13.09 -3.82 18.46
C ILE A 74 -14.03 -5.00 18.25
N ASP A 75 -15.19 -5.01 18.88
CA ASP A 75 -16.18 -6.11 18.80
C ASP A 75 -16.67 -6.34 17.36
N TYR A 76 -16.86 -5.25 16.60
CA TYR A 76 -17.23 -5.32 15.18
C TYR A 76 -16.06 -5.61 14.23
N GLY A 77 -14.83 -5.76 14.74
CA GLY A 77 -13.66 -6.03 13.92
C GLY A 77 -13.27 -4.87 13.02
N ILE A 78 -13.52 -3.63 13.40
CA ILE A 78 -13.17 -2.45 12.61
C ILE A 78 -11.67 -2.24 12.65
N THR A 79 -11.09 -1.84 11.53
CA THR A 79 -9.65 -1.60 11.36
C THR A 79 -9.36 -0.27 10.68
N GLY A 80 -8.08 0.05 10.54
CA GLY A 80 -7.61 1.21 9.80
C GLY A 80 -7.93 2.55 10.46
N PRO A 81 -8.11 3.62 9.66
CA PRO A 81 -8.37 4.96 10.17
C PRO A 81 -9.63 5.05 11.05
N ASN A 82 -10.62 4.20 10.82
CA ASN A 82 -11.83 4.18 11.62
C ASN A 82 -11.56 3.70 13.05
N LEU A 83 -10.77 2.63 13.20
CA LEU A 83 -10.36 2.13 14.50
C LEU A 83 -9.41 3.12 15.21
N ARG A 84 -8.45 3.67 14.50
CA ARG A 84 -7.52 4.68 15.04
C ARG A 84 -8.27 5.96 15.46
N GLY A 85 -9.30 6.37 14.73
CA GLY A 85 -10.19 7.47 15.14
C GLY A 85 -10.88 7.21 16.46
N SER A 86 -11.15 5.95 16.82
CA SER A 86 -11.74 5.53 18.10
C SER A 86 -10.73 5.34 19.24
N GLY A 87 -9.50 5.79 19.09
CA GLY A 87 -8.48 5.77 20.15
C GLY A 87 -7.70 4.46 20.29
N VAL A 88 -7.69 3.61 19.26
CA VAL A 88 -6.92 2.37 19.26
C VAL A 88 -5.68 2.52 18.36
N GLU A 89 -4.50 2.47 18.96
CA GLU A 89 -3.24 2.49 18.23
C GLU A 89 -2.96 1.11 17.62
N HIS A 90 -3.60 0.83 16.49
CA HIS A 90 -3.36 -0.40 15.75
C HIS A 90 -2.99 -0.12 14.30
N ASP A 91 -1.80 -0.55 13.90
CA ASP A 91 -1.31 -0.50 12.53
C ASP A 91 -0.44 -1.73 12.27
N LEU A 92 -0.82 -2.54 11.28
CA LEU A 92 -0.11 -3.75 10.90
C LEU A 92 1.34 -3.51 10.48
N ARG A 93 1.64 -2.32 9.96
CA ARG A 93 3.00 -1.92 9.60
C ARG A 93 3.93 -1.84 10.83
N LYS A 94 3.37 -1.62 12.04
CA LYS A 94 4.07 -1.59 13.32
C LYS A 94 3.88 -2.87 14.13
N SER A 95 2.64 -3.39 14.23
CA SER A 95 2.32 -4.55 15.07
C SER A 95 2.74 -5.89 14.46
N ASN A 96 2.73 -6.00 13.14
CA ASN A 96 3.17 -7.19 12.39
C ASN A 96 3.94 -6.75 11.13
N PRO A 97 5.14 -6.18 11.30
CA PRO A 97 5.86 -5.50 10.24
C PRO A 97 6.20 -6.45 9.09
N TYR A 98 6.12 -5.94 7.86
CA TYR A 98 6.42 -6.64 6.63
C TYR A 98 7.20 -5.75 5.67
N LEU A 99 7.87 -6.35 4.69
CA LEU A 99 8.73 -5.67 3.71
C LEU A 99 9.75 -4.73 4.41
N VAL A 100 9.82 -3.48 3.99
CA VAL A 100 10.77 -2.48 4.48
C VAL A 100 10.22 -1.61 5.62
N TYR A 101 8.97 -1.83 6.05
CA TYR A 101 8.36 -0.98 7.09
C TYR A 101 9.13 -0.93 8.42
N PRO A 102 9.81 -2.00 8.90
CA PRO A 102 10.63 -1.93 10.11
C PRO A 102 11.77 -0.92 10.05
N GLU A 103 12.23 -0.59 8.83
CA GLU A 103 13.34 0.33 8.59
C GLU A 103 12.91 1.77 8.39
N LEU A 104 11.59 2.02 8.36
CA LEU A 104 11.02 3.33 8.08
C LEU A 104 10.57 4.02 9.36
N ASP A 105 10.87 5.31 9.43
CA ASP A 105 10.41 6.18 10.51
C ASP A 105 9.09 6.84 10.14
N PHE A 106 8.02 6.46 10.84
CA PHE A 106 6.69 7.06 10.73
C PHE A 106 5.91 6.91 12.03
N GLU A 107 4.91 7.75 12.22
CA GLU A 107 4.02 7.72 13.37
C GLU A 107 2.64 7.18 12.99
N VAL A 108 1.94 6.62 13.96
CA VAL A 108 0.56 6.14 13.81
C VAL A 108 -0.37 7.17 14.46
N PRO A 109 -1.10 7.97 13.68
CA PRO A 109 -2.01 8.96 14.24
C PRO A 109 -3.23 8.27 14.87
N VAL A 110 -3.64 8.75 16.05
CA VAL A 110 -4.74 8.20 16.83
C VAL A 110 -5.68 9.33 17.25
N GLY A 111 -6.97 9.17 17.01
CA GLY A 111 -8.00 10.06 17.48
C GLY A 111 -8.40 9.76 18.93
N THR A 112 -9.33 10.54 19.47
CA THR A 112 -9.77 10.43 20.87
C THR A 112 -11.27 10.27 21.03
N LYS A 113 -12.07 10.90 20.18
CA LYS A 113 -13.53 10.97 20.29
C LYS A 113 -14.28 9.91 19.51
N GLY A 114 -13.65 9.30 18.53
CA GLY A 114 -14.25 8.30 17.65
C GLY A 114 -15.34 8.85 16.73
N ASP A 115 -15.43 10.15 16.55
CA ASP A 115 -16.40 10.80 15.68
C ASP A 115 -15.90 10.93 14.22
N SER A 116 -16.74 11.46 13.34
CA SER A 116 -16.38 11.66 11.95
C SER A 116 -15.26 12.68 11.77
N TYR A 117 -15.16 13.66 12.67
CA TYR A 117 -14.11 14.66 12.63
C TYR A 117 -12.73 14.06 12.97
N ASP A 118 -12.66 13.26 14.03
CA ASP A 118 -11.40 12.56 14.39
C ASP A 118 -10.94 11.62 13.27
N ARG A 119 -11.87 10.89 12.61
CA ARG A 119 -11.53 10.07 11.44
C ARG A 119 -11.00 10.88 10.27
N TYR A 120 -11.47 12.09 10.09
CA TYR A 120 -10.92 13.02 9.09
C TYR A 120 -9.51 13.47 9.49
N LEU A 121 -9.30 13.91 10.73
CA LEU A 121 -7.97 14.35 11.21
C LEU A 121 -6.93 13.23 11.13
N VAL A 122 -7.31 12.02 11.52
CA VAL A 122 -6.44 10.84 11.39
C VAL A 122 -6.03 10.62 9.93
N ARG A 123 -6.95 10.71 8.98
CA ARG A 123 -6.63 10.55 7.55
C ARG A 123 -5.73 11.65 7.01
N MET A 124 -5.91 12.89 7.44
CA MET A 124 -5.04 14.00 7.03
C MET A 124 -3.60 13.75 7.50
N GLU A 125 -3.44 13.35 8.75
CA GLU A 125 -2.11 13.02 9.29
C GLU A 125 -1.51 11.77 8.63
N GLU A 126 -2.31 10.74 8.37
CA GLU A 126 -1.85 9.55 7.64
C GLU A 126 -1.36 9.85 6.21
N MET A 127 -1.94 10.83 5.53
CA MET A 127 -1.43 11.29 4.23
C MET A 127 -0.05 11.93 4.37
N ARG A 128 0.20 12.74 5.41
CA ARG A 128 1.53 13.31 5.69
C ARG A 128 2.55 12.22 6.02
N GLN A 129 2.18 11.27 6.88
CA GLN A 129 3.03 10.13 7.20
C GLN A 129 3.32 9.26 5.96
N SER A 130 2.35 9.09 5.06
CA SER A 130 2.55 8.38 3.79
C SER A 130 3.54 9.12 2.88
N ALA A 131 3.47 10.44 2.79
CA ALA A 131 4.45 11.23 2.04
C ALA A 131 5.87 11.08 2.63
N LYS A 132 5.99 11.09 3.97
CA LYS A 132 7.25 10.84 4.69
C LYS A 132 7.82 9.44 4.37
N ILE A 133 6.98 8.42 4.37
CA ILE A 133 7.36 7.04 4.00
C ILE A 133 7.86 6.98 2.56
N ILE A 134 7.15 7.58 1.61
CA ILE A 134 7.54 7.57 0.19
C ILE A 134 8.92 8.22 0.01
N ARG A 135 9.21 9.35 0.67
CA ARG A 135 10.54 9.99 0.63
C ARG A 135 11.63 9.03 1.09
N GLN A 136 11.45 8.39 2.23
CA GLN A 136 12.42 7.42 2.75
C GLN A 136 12.61 6.24 1.81
N CYS A 137 11.54 5.75 1.18
CA CYS A 137 11.62 4.68 0.20
C CYS A 137 12.39 5.11 -1.06
N LEU A 138 12.19 6.34 -1.55
CA LEU A 138 12.94 6.86 -2.70
C LEU A 138 14.43 7.01 -2.42
N ASP A 139 14.79 7.39 -1.19
CA ASP A 139 16.19 7.53 -0.78
C ASP A 139 16.90 6.19 -0.56
N LYS A 140 16.14 5.15 -0.21
CA LYS A 140 16.65 3.79 0.04
C LYS A 140 16.42 2.83 -1.13
N LEU A 141 15.95 3.31 -2.28
CA LEU A 141 15.56 2.46 -3.40
C LEU A 141 16.76 1.66 -3.92
N PRO A 142 16.78 0.32 -3.79
CA PRO A 142 17.88 -0.50 -4.28
C PRO A 142 17.83 -0.62 -5.81
N GLY A 143 18.98 -0.67 -6.44
CA GLY A 143 19.10 -1.13 -7.82
C GLY A 143 19.17 -2.66 -7.89
N GLY A 144 19.03 -3.22 -9.07
CA GLY A 144 19.21 -4.65 -9.30
C GLY A 144 18.07 -5.31 -10.08
N PRO A 145 18.05 -6.65 -10.15
CA PRO A 145 17.05 -7.37 -10.92
C PRO A 145 15.67 -7.22 -10.28
N VAL A 146 14.68 -6.96 -11.11
CA VAL A 146 13.26 -6.77 -10.69
C VAL A 146 12.47 -8.08 -10.66
N SER A 147 13.06 -9.16 -11.18
CA SER A 147 12.47 -10.50 -11.23
C SER A 147 13.56 -11.56 -11.02
N ILE A 148 13.18 -12.71 -10.50
CA ILE A 148 14.08 -13.86 -10.36
C ILE A 148 14.45 -14.42 -11.75
N ASP A 149 15.67 -14.93 -11.89
CA ASP A 149 16.13 -15.63 -13.11
C ASP A 149 15.93 -17.14 -12.91
N ASP A 150 14.67 -17.58 -13.01
CA ASP A 150 14.27 -18.98 -12.91
C ASP A 150 13.20 -19.27 -13.96
N GLY A 151 13.57 -19.98 -15.02
CA GLY A 151 12.69 -20.35 -16.12
C GLY A 151 11.51 -21.26 -15.73
N LYS A 152 11.52 -21.84 -14.54
CA LYS A 152 10.39 -22.64 -14.00
C LYS A 152 9.29 -21.76 -13.37
N THR A 153 9.64 -20.56 -12.99
CA THR A 153 8.75 -19.63 -12.27
C THR A 153 8.36 -18.43 -13.12
N VAL A 154 9.31 -17.92 -13.90
CA VAL A 154 9.14 -16.73 -14.76
C VAL A 154 9.39 -17.14 -16.21
N LEU A 155 8.57 -16.62 -17.12
CA LEU A 155 8.73 -16.89 -18.56
C LEU A 155 10.13 -16.49 -19.02
N PRO A 156 10.91 -17.41 -19.60
CA PRO A 156 12.25 -17.11 -20.07
C PRO A 156 12.25 -16.11 -21.23
N PRO A 157 13.33 -15.35 -21.42
CA PRO A 157 13.47 -14.44 -22.55
C PRO A 157 13.32 -15.17 -23.90
N LYS A 158 12.69 -14.50 -24.86
CA LYS A 158 12.37 -15.09 -26.16
C LYS A 158 13.57 -15.63 -26.93
N ASP A 159 14.71 -14.98 -26.83
CA ASP A 159 15.98 -15.41 -27.43
C ASP A 159 16.49 -16.72 -26.81
N LYS A 160 16.39 -16.88 -25.48
CA LYS A 160 16.72 -18.13 -24.80
C LYS A 160 15.76 -19.26 -25.21
N VAL A 161 14.47 -18.97 -25.31
CA VAL A 161 13.46 -19.95 -25.74
C VAL A 161 13.75 -20.48 -27.16
N LEU A 162 14.25 -19.63 -28.05
CA LEU A 162 14.57 -20.02 -29.43
C LEU A 162 15.91 -20.75 -29.57
N SER A 163 16.80 -20.65 -28.59
CA SER A 163 18.17 -21.19 -28.65
C SER A 163 18.42 -22.35 -27.68
N SER A 164 17.59 -22.54 -26.66
CA SER A 164 17.75 -23.58 -25.64
C SER A 164 16.50 -24.46 -25.56
N MET A 165 16.69 -25.76 -25.68
CA MET A 165 15.61 -26.75 -25.54
C MET A 165 14.99 -26.72 -24.14
N GLU A 166 15.79 -26.55 -23.12
CA GLU A 166 15.33 -26.51 -21.72
C GLU A 166 14.40 -25.30 -21.47
N GLU A 167 14.79 -24.13 -21.96
CA GLU A 167 13.98 -22.92 -21.82
C GLU A 167 12.69 -22.98 -22.67
N LEU A 168 12.71 -23.64 -23.80
CA LEU A 168 11.52 -23.92 -24.60
C LEU A 168 10.53 -24.82 -23.82
N ILE A 169 11.02 -25.85 -23.14
CA ILE A 169 10.20 -26.73 -22.32
C ILE A 169 9.62 -25.95 -21.12
N HIS A 170 10.43 -25.15 -20.43
CA HIS A 170 9.96 -24.31 -19.33
C HIS A 170 8.86 -23.34 -19.78
N GLN A 171 9.04 -22.66 -20.90
CA GLN A 171 8.01 -21.79 -21.45
C GLN A 171 6.73 -22.55 -21.79
N PHE A 172 6.83 -23.71 -22.44
CA PHE A 172 5.68 -24.51 -22.77
C PHE A 172 4.89 -24.94 -21.53
N MET A 173 5.60 -25.42 -20.50
CA MET A 173 4.98 -25.82 -19.24
C MET A 173 4.32 -24.65 -18.53
N LEU A 174 4.97 -23.48 -18.43
CA LEU A 174 4.40 -22.29 -17.77
C LEU A 174 3.17 -21.76 -18.51
N VAL A 175 3.15 -21.79 -19.84
CA VAL A 175 2.01 -21.30 -20.65
C VAL A 175 0.84 -22.27 -20.59
N THR A 176 1.08 -23.59 -20.58
CA THR A 176 -0.01 -24.61 -20.64
C THR A 176 -0.52 -25.03 -19.27
N GLN A 177 0.34 -25.15 -18.27
CA GLN A 177 0.00 -25.64 -16.93
C GLN A 177 0.09 -24.56 -15.85
N GLY A 178 0.87 -23.50 -16.08
CA GLY A 178 1.20 -22.49 -15.07
C GLY A 178 2.27 -22.96 -14.09
N VAL A 179 2.45 -22.17 -13.03
CA VAL A 179 3.38 -22.51 -11.95
C VAL A 179 2.79 -23.65 -11.12
N ASN A 180 3.58 -24.71 -10.90
CA ASN A 180 3.15 -25.82 -10.06
C ASN A 180 3.21 -25.43 -8.58
N VAL A 181 2.03 -25.19 -8.01
CA VAL A 181 1.88 -24.80 -6.60
C VAL A 181 1.58 -26.05 -5.76
N PRO A 182 2.29 -26.28 -4.64
CA PRO A 182 1.99 -27.39 -3.75
C PRO A 182 0.58 -27.26 -3.16
N SER A 183 -0.05 -28.38 -2.85
CA SER A 183 -1.36 -28.43 -2.21
C SER A 183 -1.30 -27.74 -0.83
N GLY A 184 -2.21 -26.81 -0.58
CA GLY A 184 -2.26 -26.05 0.66
C GLY A 184 -3.15 -24.82 0.54
N GLU A 185 -3.40 -24.17 1.67
CA GLU A 185 -4.11 -22.90 1.74
C GLU A 185 -3.18 -21.82 2.34
N VAL A 186 -3.07 -20.70 1.65
CA VAL A 186 -2.36 -19.51 2.15
C VAL A 186 -3.28 -18.31 2.04
N TYR A 187 -3.56 -17.68 3.17
CA TYR A 187 -4.32 -16.45 3.23
C TYR A 187 -3.43 -15.31 3.72
N PHE A 188 -3.31 -14.26 2.93
CA PHE A 188 -2.62 -13.03 3.31
C PHE A 188 -3.42 -11.82 2.83
N CYS A 189 -3.88 -11.00 3.77
CA CYS A 189 -4.63 -9.79 3.46
C CYS A 189 -3.73 -8.57 3.52
N LEU A 190 -3.59 -7.88 2.40
CA LEU A 190 -2.86 -6.61 2.29
C LEU A 190 -3.71 -5.40 2.71
N LEU A 191 -5.03 -5.57 2.76
CA LEU A 191 -5.96 -4.52 3.17
C LEU A 191 -6.17 -4.58 4.68
N TYR A 192 -5.49 -3.70 5.41
CA TYR A 192 -5.65 -3.55 6.86
C TYR A 192 -7.02 -2.99 7.29
N THR A 193 -7.96 -2.89 6.37
CA THR A 193 -9.37 -2.56 6.59
C THR A 193 -10.29 -3.78 6.53
N SER A 194 -9.75 -4.99 6.36
CA SER A 194 -10.55 -6.21 6.28
C SER A 194 -10.78 -6.86 7.65
N ASP A 195 -11.92 -7.51 7.81
CA ASP A 195 -12.32 -8.21 9.05
C ASP A 195 -11.32 -9.27 9.51
N ALA A 196 -10.56 -9.84 8.59
CA ALA A 196 -9.55 -10.85 8.91
C ALA A 196 -8.36 -10.29 9.70
N ALA A 197 -8.01 -9.00 9.51
CA ALA A 197 -6.97 -8.34 10.30
C ALA A 197 -7.44 -8.06 11.74
N ALA A 198 -8.73 -7.80 11.95
CA ALA A 198 -9.32 -7.48 13.24
C ALA A 198 -9.40 -8.70 14.17
N LYS A 199 -9.67 -9.90 13.65
CA LYS A 199 -9.75 -11.15 14.44
C LYS A 199 -8.44 -11.57 15.10
N ARG A 200 -7.31 -10.91 14.80
CA ARG A 200 -6.01 -11.15 15.44
C ARG A 200 -5.70 -10.18 16.58
N ILE A 201 -6.61 -9.27 16.93
CA ILE A 201 -6.43 -8.27 17.98
C ILE A 201 -7.01 -8.76 19.33
N VAL A 202 -7.77 -9.84 19.32
CA VAL A 202 -8.39 -10.45 20.52
C VAL A 202 -7.57 -11.63 21.02
#